data_32c6bf45f6a54bd01b92eadace651c41
#
_entry.id   32c6bf45f6a54bd01b92eadace651c41
#
_cell.length_a   1.000
_cell.length_b   1.000
_cell.length_c   1.000
_cell.angle_alpha   90.00
_cell.angle_beta   90.00
_cell.angle_gamma   90.00
#
_symmetry.space_group_name_H-M   'P 1'
#
loop_
_entity.id
_entity.type
_entity.pdbx_description
1 polymer ?
#
loop_
_entity_poly.entity_id
_entity_poly.type
_entity_poly.pdbx_seq_one_letter_code
_entity_poly.pdbx_strand_id
1 'polypeptide(L)'
;VIARFEVRYRNYLAPDGSIIRPLPAFASDANLLIALYRAIVLLRLFDKKAVALQRTGRLGTYAVSLGQEAVSVGIAAAMREE
;
A
#
# COMPACT_ATOMS: atom_id res chain seq x y z
N VAL A 1 13.79 31.22 -17.43
CA VAL A 1 13.48 30.01 -16.64
C VAL A 1 14.53 29.82 -15.58
N ILE A 2 14.12 29.86 -14.31
CA ILE A 2 15.05 29.69 -13.19
C ILE A 2 15.21 28.21 -12.86
N ALA A 3 14.11 27.42 -12.96
CA ALA A 3 14.13 26.01 -12.70
C ALA A 3 13.12 25.30 -13.58
N ARG A 4 13.42 24.04 -13.91
CA ARG A 4 12.50 23.16 -14.62
C ARG A 4 12.53 21.80 -13.93
N PHE A 5 11.37 21.26 -13.63
CA PHE A 5 11.25 19.91 -13.10
C PHE A 5 10.06 19.22 -13.71
N GLU A 6 10.07 17.91 -13.63
CA GLU A 6 9.07 17.04 -14.23
C GLU A 6 8.48 16.13 -13.15
N VAL A 7 7.17 16.08 -13.08
CA VAL A 7 6.46 15.12 -12.22
C VAL A 7 5.91 14.03 -13.12
N ARG A 8 6.38 12.79 -12.92
CA ARG A 8 5.96 11.65 -13.72
C ARG A 8 4.91 10.84 -13.01
N TYR A 9 3.89 10.46 -13.72
CA TYR A 9 2.89 9.51 -13.25
C TYR A 9 3.34 8.10 -13.63
N ARG A 10 3.47 7.24 -12.64
CA ARG A 10 3.89 5.85 -12.86
C ARG A 10 2.80 4.90 -12.40
N ASN A 11 2.32 4.09 -13.32
CA ASN A 11 1.36 3.03 -13.02
C ASN A 11 1.62 1.84 -13.94
N TYR A 12 1.23 0.66 -13.49
CA TYR A 12 1.37 -0.59 -14.25
C TYR A 12 0.03 -1.08 -14.77
N LEU A 13 -1.07 -0.66 -14.14
CA LEU A 13 -2.41 -1.08 -14.48
C LEU A 13 -3.26 0.13 -14.81
N ALA A 14 -4.11 -0.02 -15.83
CA ALA A 14 -5.17 0.95 -16.10
C ALA A 14 -6.33 0.76 -15.10
N PRO A 15 -7.27 1.72 -14.99
CA PRO A 15 -8.40 1.57 -14.08
C PRO A 15 -9.26 0.32 -14.32
N ASP A 16 -9.25 -0.21 -15.55
CA ASP A 16 -9.97 -1.44 -15.91
C ASP A 16 -9.20 -2.72 -15.55
N GLY A 17 -7.99 -2.59 -15.00
CA GLY A 17 -7.11 -3.71 -14.65
C GLY A 17 -6.18 -4.18 -15.75
N SER A 18 -6.22 -3.58 -16.95
CA SER A 18 -5.30 -3.97 -18.04
C SER A 18 -3.87 -3.51 -17.73
N ILE A 19 -2.90 -4.31 -18.21
CA ILE A 19 -1.47 -4.04 -18.02
C ILE A 19 -1.03 -3.03 -19.07
N ILE A 20 -0.49 -1.88 -18.65
CA ILE A 20 -0.07 -0.79 -19.53
C ILE A 20 1.45 -0.62 -19.62
N ARG A 21 2.20 -1.34 -18.80
CA ARG A 21 3.67 -1.40 -18.90
C ARG A 21 4.15 -2.75 -18.37
N PRO A 22 5.38 -3.18 -18.77
CA PRO A 22 5.93 -4.45 -18.26
C PRO A 22 5.95 -4.47 -16.75
N LEU A 23 5.43 -5.54 -16.15
CA LEU A 23 5.39 -5.68 -14.70
C LEU A 23 6.79 -5.98 -14.15
N PRO A 24 7.07 -5.56 -12.89
CA PRO A 24 8.32 -5.93 -12.22
C PRO A 24 8.44 -7.45 -12.06
N ALA A 25 9.67 -7.94 -11.89
CA ALA A 25 9.93 -9.37 -11.78
C ALA A 25 9.16 -10.05 -10.64
N PHE A 26 8.98 -9.37 -9.49
CA PHE A 26 8.25 -9.95 -8.36
C PHE A 26 6.77 -10.21 -8.67
N ALA A 27 6.20 -9.55 -9.66
CA ALA A 27 4.80 -9.74 -10.02
C ALA A 27 4.51 -11.12 -10.62
N SER A 28 5.54 -11.87 -11.01
CA SER A 28 5.38 -13.26 -11.45
C SER A 28 5.36 -14.26 -10.30
N ASP A 29 5.68 -13.84 -9.08
CA ASP A 29 5.65 -14.69 -7.89
C ASP A 29 4.28 -14.62 -7.22
N ALA A 30 3.42 -15.58 -7.55
CA ALA A 30 2.05 -15.60 -7.03
C ALA A 30 2.01 -15.74 -5.50
N ASN A 31 2.92 -16.48 -4.89
CA ASN A 31 2.96 -16.65 -3.44
C ASN A 31 3.28 -15.32 -2.74
N LEU A 32 4.23 -14.55 -3.28
CA LEU A 32 4.56 -13.24 -2.76
C LEU A 32 3.38 -12.28 -2.90
N LEU A 33 2.73 -12.25 -4.06
CA LEU A 33 1.57 -11.37 -4.29
C LEU A 33 0.42 -11.70 -3.34
N ILE A 34 0.15 -12.97 -3.08
CA ILE A 34 -0.88 -13.39 -2.14
C ILE A 34 -0.53 -12.93 -0.71
N ALA A 35 0.72 -13.10 -0.30
CA ALA A 35 1.18 -12.66 1.02
C ALA A 35 1.03 -11.15 1.18
N LEU A 36 1.41 -10.37 0.17
CA LEU A 36 1.27 -8.91 0.18
C LEU A 36 -0.20 -8.50 0.24
N TYR A 37 -1.06 -9.16 -0.53
CA TYR A 37 -2.49 -8.89 -0.52
C TYR A 37 -3.11 -9.18 0.84
N ARG A 38 -2.75 -10.29 1.46
CA ARG A 38 -3.22 -10.63 2.81
C ARG A 38 -2.81 -9.58 3.83
N ALA A 39 -1.58 -9.07 3.73
CA ALA A 39 -1.10 -8.01 4.61
C ALA A 39 -1.88 -6.72 4.42
N ILE A 40 -2.21 -6.36 3.18
CA ILE A 40 -3.02 -5.18 2.87
C ILE A 40 -4.43 -5.31 3.47
N VAL A 41 -5.07 -6.46 3.31
CA VAL A 41 -6.40 -6.72 3.87
C VAL A 41 -6.37 -6.65 5.39
N LEU A 42 -5.35 -7.26 6.01
CA LEU A 42 -5.18 -7.23 7.45
C LEU A 42 -5.00 -5.79 7.97
N LEU A 43 -4.20 -5.00 7.28
CA LEU A 43 -3.99 -3.59 7.65
C LEU A 43 -5.29 -2.80 7.56
N ARG A 44 -6.08 -3.02 6.52
CA ARG A 44 -7.38 -2.36 6.38
C ARG A 44 -8.36 -2.74 7.48
N LEU A 45 -8.39 -4.01 7.86
CA LEU A 45 -9.22 -4.48 8.97
C LEU A 45 -8.74 -3.90 10.30
N PHE A 46 -7.43 -3.81 10.49
CA PHE A 46 -6.83 -3.18 11.67
C PHE A 46 -7.23 -1.70 11.76
N ASP A 47 -7.12 -0.96 10.65
CA ASP A 47 -7.53 0.45 10.60
C ASP A 47 -9.00 0.63 11.01
N LYS A 48 -9.87 -0.22 10.47
CA LYS A 48 -11.29 -0.19 10.78
C LYS A 48 -11.55 -0.38 12.27
N LYS A 49 -10.85 -1.33 12.88
CA LYS A 49 -10.97 -1.61 14.30
C LYS A 49 -10.40 -0.47 15.15
N ALA A 50 -9.25 0.06 14.75
CA ALA A 50 -8.60 1.16 15.44
C ALA A 50 -9.46 2.43 15.44
N VAL A 51 -10.07 2.77 14.31
CA VAL A 51 -10.98 3.92 14.21
C VAL A 51 -12.22 3.71 15.10
N ALA A 52 -12.78 2.51 15.13
CA ALA A 52 -13.91 2.20 15.98
C ALA A 52 -13.56 2.36 17.47
N LEU A 53 -12.37 1.89 17.87
CA LEU A 53 -11.89 2.04 19.25
C LEU A 53 -11.62 3.50 19.60
N GLN A 54 -11.08 4.27 18.67
CA GLN A 54 -10.85 5.71 18.87
C GLN A 54 -12.16 6.46 19.11
N ARG A 55 -13.18 6.15 18.31
CA ARG A 55 -14.51 6.79 18.43
C ARG A 55 -15.19 6.48 19.76
N THR A 56 -14.90 5.34 20.38
CA THR A 56 -15.43 4.97 21.68
C THR A 56 -14.56 5.39 22.85
N GLY A 57 -13.48 6.10 22.59
CA GLY A 57 -12.54 6.58 23.62
C GLY A 57 -11.60 5.52 24.18
N ARG A 58 -11.58 4.32 23.58
CA ARG A 58 -10.70 3.21 24.03
C ARG A 58 -9.31 3.28 23.44
N LEU A 59 -9.13 4.07 22.39
CA LEU A 59 -7.85 4.30 21.73
C LEU A 59 -7.64 5.82 21.65
N GLY A 60 -6.39 6.26 21.81
CA GLY A 60 -6.03 7.66 21.63
C GLY A 60 -6.03 8.08 20.18
N THR A 61 -5.21 9.06 19.84
CA THR A 61 -5.10 9.52 18.45
C THR A 61 -4.57 8.42 17.56
N TYR A 62 -5.24 8.21 16.42
CA TYR A 62 -4.85 7.22 15.44
C TYR A 62 -4.95 7.80 14.02
N ALA A 63 -3.86 7.70 13.27
CA ALA A 63 -3.81 8.12 11.87
C ALA A 63 -4.05 6.90 10.98
N VAL A 64 -5.11 6.94 10.17
CA VAL A 64 -5.49 5.81 9.30
C VAL A 64 -4.57 5.69 8.10
N SER A 65 -4.40 4.46 7.61
CA SER A 65 -3.65 4.15 6.39
C SER A 65 -4.56 3.89 5.20
N LEU A 66 -5.85 4.18 5.30
CA LEU A 66 -6.83 3.91 4.25
C LEU A 66 -6.40 4.53 2.93
N GLY A 67 -6.30 3.70 1.89
CA GLY A 67 -5.82 4.11 0.57
C GLY A 67 -4.30 4.09 0.41
N GLN A 68 -3.54 3.89 1.48
CA GLN A 68 -2.07 3.87 1.49
C GLN A 68 -1.48 2.54 1.95
N GLU A 69 -2.29 1.50 2.04
CA GLU A 69 -1.86 0.19 2.56
C GLU A 69 -0.73 -0.41 1.75
N ALA A 70 -0.78 -0.24 0.41
CA ALA A 70 0.27 -0.78 -0.47
C ALA A 70 1.63 -0.13 -0.21
N VAL A 71 1.67 1.15 0.15
CA VAL A 71 2.91 1.86 0.48
C VAL A 71 3.53 1.25 1.74
N SER A 72 2.75 1.13 2.81
CA SER A 72 3.23 0.59 4.09
C SER A 72 3.66 -0.86 3.97
N VAL A 73 2.84 -1.70 3.33
CA VAL A 73 3.12 -3.13 3.15
C VAL A 73 4.33 -3.33 2.24
N GLY A 74 4.43 -2.55 1.16
CA GLY A 74 5.55 -2.65 0.23
C GLY A 74 6.88 -2.27 0.87
N ILE A 75 6.91 -1.20 1.64
CA ILE A 75 8.12 -0.77 2.36
C ILE A 75 8.52 -1.83 3.38
N ALA A 76 7.56 -2.32 4.18
CA ALA A 76 7.84 -3.34 5.19
C ALA A 76 8.37 -4.64 4.58
N ALA A 77 7.81 -5.06 3.46
CA ALA A 77 8.24 -6.27 2.76
C ALA A 77 9.64 -6.14 2.17
N ALA A 78 10.08 -4.93 1.83
CA ALA A 78 11.39 -4.66 1.27
C ALA A 78 12.47 -4.47 2.35
N MET A 79 12.10 -4.30 3.62
CA MET A 79 13.05 -4.11 4.71
C MET A 79 13.75 -5.42 5.03
N ARG A 80 15.03 -5.30 5.43
CA ARG A 80 15.81 -6.45 5.88
C ARG A 80 15.58 -6.67 7.38
N GLU A 81 15.52 -7.93 7.75
CA GLU A 81 15.63 -8.31 9.15
C GLU A 81 17.09 -8.24 9.57
N GLU A 82 17.38 -7.47 10.62
CA GLU A 82 18.72 -7.39 11.22
C GLU A 82 18.63 -7.52 12.73
#